data_da36b515738689213b6d1c2e00e1c678
#
_entry.id   da36b515738689213b6d1c2e00e1c678
#
_cell.length_a   1.000
_cell.length_b   1.000
_cell.length_c   1.000
_cell.angle_alpha   90.00
_cell.angle_beta   90.00
_cell.angle_gamma   90.00
#
_symmetry.space_group_name_H-M   'P 1'
#
loop_
_entity.id
_entity.type
_entity.pdbx_description
1 polymer ?
#
loop_
_entity_poly.entity_id
_entity_poly.type
_entity_poly.pdbx_seq_one_letter_code
_entity_poly.pdbx_strand_id
1 'polypeptide(L)'
;MGQYDRHVFVCTGGETCPTQGDTEKYVKILRAGAQTAGRQADVRVNKSGCFSQCGHGPMIVVYPENVWYAGVQESDLQEILTSHIIGGYPVERLRYAPAVRGANKIDGEAKPGPVEPATAPLGGEWKRVCRSDEVPANGMKEFAVDGTSVLIVHTGEALLAYQAMCPHEAFPLEAGLHDG
;
A
#
# COMPACT_ATOMS: atom_id res chain seq x y z
N MET A 1 19.43 -1.11 -0.43
CA MET A 1 19.39 -2.33 -1.27
C MET A 1 18.20 -3.13 -0.79
N GLY A 2 17.25 -3.49 -1.65
CA GLY A 2 16.05 -4.24 -1.24
C GLY A 2 16.40 -5.68 -0.82
N GLN A 3 15.52 -6.33 -0.03
CA GLN A 3 15.66 -7.74 0.37
C GLN A 3 15.61 -8.68 -0.83
N TYR A 4 14.89 -8.31 -1.88
CA TYR A 4 14.77 -9.04 -3.14
C TYR A 4 15.10 -8.11 -4.30
N ASP A 5 15.62 -8.68 -5.41
CA ASP A 5 15.79 -7.94 -6.66
C ASP A 5 14.44 -7.46 -7.18
N ARG A 6 13.42 -8.33 -7.08
CA ARG A 6 12.04 -7.97 -7.38
C ARG A 6 11.06 -8.57 -6.40
N HIS A 7 10.16 -7.73 -5.93
CA HIS A 7 9.05 -8.11 -5.07
C HIS A 7 7.74 -7.81 -5.78
N VAL A 8 7.01 -8.86 -6.08
CA VAL A 8 5.77 -8.81 -6.87
C VAL A 8 4.58 -9.04 -5.94
N PHE A 9 3.59 -8.19 -6.02
CA PHE A 9 2.33 -8.33 -5.30
C PHE A 9 1.19 -8.45 -6.29
N VAL A 10 0.34 -9.44 -6.08
CA VAL A 10 -0.89 -9.65 -6.84
C VAL A 10 -2.07 -9.29 -5.96
N CYS A 11 -2.96 -8.43 -6.44
CA CYS A 11 -4.18 -8.08 -5.74
C CYS A 11 -5.14 -9.28 -5.73
N THR A 12 -5.34 -9.88 -4.57
CA THR A 12 -6.24 -11.04 -4.38
C THR A 12 -7.45 -10.71 -3.52
N GLY A 13 -7.64 -9.44 -3.19
CA GLY A 13 -8.76 -8.95 -2.39
C GLY A 13 -9.60 -7.90 -3.13
N GLY A 14 -10.63 -7.41 -2.43
CA GLY A 14 -11.56 -6.43 -2.96
C GLY A 14 -12.66 -7.05 -3.83
N GLU A 15 -13.48 -6.19 -4.43
CA GLU A 15 -14.70 -6.60 -5.12
C GLU A 15 -14.46 -7.12 -6.54
N THR A 16 -13.43 -6.62 -7.23
CA THR A 16 -13.27 -6.84 -8.67
C THR A 16 -12.09 -7.73 -9.05
N CYS A 17 -10.91 -7.58 -8.43
CA CYS A 17 -9.74 -8.37 -8.85
C CYS A 17 -9.97 -9.88 -8.82
N PRO A 18 -10.52 -10.49 -7.73
CA PRO A 18 -10.74 -11.94 -7.68
C PRO A 18 -11.93 -12.41 -8.53
N THR A 19 -12.81 -11.51 -8.96
CA THR A 19 -13.95 -11.84 -9.83
C THR A 19 -13.64 -11.67 -11.31
N GLN A 20 -12.65 -10.83 -11.64
CA GLN A 20 -12.21 -10.57 -13.01
C GLN A 20 -11.09 -11.53 -13.48
N GLY A 21 -10.50 -12.28 -12.55
CA GLY A 21 -9.51 -13.31 -12.84
C GLY A 21 -9.20 -14.18 -11.63
N ASP A 22 -8.68 -15.39 -11.85
CA ASP A 22 -8.19 -16.25 -10.76
C ASP A 22 -6.83 -15.74 -10.24
N THR A 23 -6.88 -14.64 -9.47
CA THR A 23 -5.69 -13.96 -8.97
C THR A 23 -4.86 -14.80 -8.01
N GLU A 24 -5.46 -15.76 -7.30
CA GLU A 24 -4.75 -16.76 -6.50
C GLU A 24 -3.93 -17.71 -7.40
N LYS A 25 -4.46 -18.09 -8.55
CA LYS A 25 -3.74 -18.87 -9.56
C LYS A 25 -2.58 -18.06 -10.16
N TYR A 26 -2.76 -16.74 -10.37
CA TYR A 26 -1.71 -15.86 -10.88
C TYR A 26 -0.47 -15.87 -9.96
N VAL A 27 -0.68 -15.81 -8.65
CA VAL A 27 0.41 -15.93 -7.67
C VAL A 27 1.16 -17.25 -7.83
N LYS A 28 0.43 -18.36 -8.00
CA LYS A 28 1.02 -19.69 -8.15
C LYS A 28 1.84 -19.81 -9.44
N ILE A 29 1.29 -19.30 -10.56
CA ILE A 29 1.98 -19.31 -11.87
C ILE A 29 3.27 -18.51 -11.80
N LEU A 30 3.22 -17.27 -11.30
CA LEU A 30 4.40 -16.41 -11.21
C LEU A 30 5.47 -16.96 -10.26
N ARG A 31 5.08 -17.59 -9.14
CA ARG A 31 6.02 -18.28 -8.24
C ARG A 31 6.69 -19.48 -8.93
N ALA A 32 5.89 -20.32 -9.55
CA ALA A 32 6.41 -21.49 -10.27
C ALA A 32 7.35 -21.07 -11.40
N GLY A 33 6.99 -20.02 -12.14
CA GLY A 33 7.83 -19.47 -13.20
C GLY A 33 9.16 -18.90 -12.68
N ALA A 34 9.15 -18.15 -11.60
CA ALA A 34 10.37 -17.66 -10.96
C ALA A 34 11.25 -18.79 -10.45
N GLN A 35 10.65 -19.86 -9.90
CA GLN A 35 11.38 -21.06 -9.49
C GLN A 35 11.99 -21.79 -10.67
N THR A 36 11.24 -21.99 -11.75
CA THR A 36 11.73 -22.64 -12.98
C THR A 36 12.88 -21.86 -13.61
N ALA A 37 12.86 -20.53 -13.50
CA ALA A 37 13.94 -19.64 -13.95
C ALA A 37 15.14 -19.59 -13.00
N GLY A 38 15.12 -20.34 -11.87
CA GLY A 38 16.20 -20.33 -10.87
C GLY A 38 16.28 -19.03 -10.04
N ARG A 39 15.21 -18.20 -10.05
CA ARG A 39 15.19 -16.88 -9.42
C ARG A 39 14.40 -16.84 -8.09
N GLN A 40 14.13 -17.99 -7.48
CA GLN A 40 13.36 -18.09 -6.23
C GLN A 40 14.03 -17.41 -5.01
N ALA A 41 15.34 -17.20 -5.07
CA ALA A 41 16.10 -16.51 -4.01
C ALA A 41 15.97 -14.99 -4.10
N ASP A 42 15.88 -14.47 -5.31
CA ASP A 42 15.96 -13.03 -5.60
C ASP A 42 14.61 -12.43 -5.99
N VAL A 43 13.63 -13.26 -6.33
CA VAL A 43 12.28 -12.85 -6.71
C VAL A 43 11.27 -13.38 -5.70
N ARG A 44 10.50 -12.49 -5.14
CA ARG A 44 9.41 -12.84 -4.24
C ARG A 44 8.06 -12.46 -4.84
N VAL A 45 7.14 -13.42 -4.91
CA VAL A 45 5.77 -13.16 -5.36
C VAL A 45 4.81 -13.41 -4.20
N ASN A 46 4.06 -12.41 -3.81
CA ASN A 46 3.09 -12.49 -2.72
C ASN A 46 1.68 -12.18 -3.23
N LYS A 47 0.70 -12.82 -2.59
CA LYS A 47 -0.66 -12.30 -2.61
C LYS A 47 -0.75 -11.09 -1.70
N SER A 48 -1.55 -10.14 -2.08
CA SER A 48 -1.87 -8.96 -1.27
C SER A 48 -3.38 -8.90 -1.03
N GLY A 49 -3.80 -8.12 -0.06
CA GLY A 49 -5.17 -7.67 0.05
C GLY A 49 -5.56 -6.74 -1.12
N CYS A 50 -6.60 -5.93 -0.92
CA CYS A 50 -7.07 -4.98 -1.93
C CYS A 50 -6.09 -3.80 -2.09
N PHE A 51 -5.77 -3.46 -3.34
CA PHE A 51 -4.97 -2.26 -3.68
C PHE A 51 -5.81 -0.97 -3.75
N SER A 52 -7.11 -1.03 -3.47
CA SER A 52 -8.04 0.09 -3.63
C SER A 52 -8.08 0.68 -5.06
N GLN A 53 -7.91 -0.20 -6.05
CA GLN A 53 -7.97 0.10 -7.49
C GLN A 53 -9.09 -0.71 -8.15
N CYS A 54 -10.23 -0.89 -7.47
CA CYS A 54 -11.35 -1.67 -8.00
C CYS A 54 -11.86 -1.09 -9.32
N GLY A 55 -12.22 -1.97 -10.25
CA GLY A 55 -12.60 -1.60 -11.63
C GLY A 55 -11.43 -1.61 -12.63
N HIS A 56 -10.17 -1.60 -12.14
CA HIS A 56 -8.98 -1.70 -13.00
C HIS A 56 -8.31 -3.08 -12.95
N GLY A 57 -8.89 -4.04 -12.19
CA GLY A 57 -8.29 -5.37 -11.99
C GLY A 57 -8.39 -6.31 -13.19
N PRO A 58 -7.78 -7.47 -13.08
CA PRO A 58 -6.81 -7.89 -12.08
C PRO A 58 -5.52 -7.06 -12.08
N MET A 59 -4.98 -6.79 -10.88
CA MET A 59 -3.82 -5.91 -10.76
C MET A 59 -2.60 -6.60 -10.16
N ILE A 60 -1.43 -6.22 -10.68
CA ILE A 60 -0.13 -6.66 -10.19
C ILE A 60 0.77 -5.43 -10.03
N VAL A 61 1.59 -5.40 -8.98
CA VAL A 61 2.64 -4.39 -8.81
C VAL A 61 3.99 -5.07 -8.62
N VAL A 62 5.02 -4.49 -9.22
CA VAL A 62 6.41 -4.97 -9.17
C VAL A 62 7.30 -3.88 -8.60
N TYR A 63 8.03 -4.21 -7.55
CA TYR A 63 9.05 -3.38 -6.93
C TYR A 63 10.45 -3.96 -7.19
N PRO A 64 11.52 -3.15 -7.21
CA PRO A 64 11.58 -1.74 -6.79
C PRO A 64 11.12 -0.71 -7.86
N GLU A 65 10.87 -1.13 -9.10
CA GLU A 65 10.54 -0.23 -10.21
C GLU A 65 9.20 0.50 -10.01
N ASN A 66 8.37 0.05 -9.05
CA ASN A 66 7.03 0.57 -8.78
C ASN A 66 6.14 0.58 -10.04
N VAL A 67 6.21 -0.51 -10.80
CA VAL A 67 5.42 -0.68 -12.02
C VAL A 67 4.12 -1.39 -11.69
N TRP A 68 3.03 -0.76 -12.02
CA TRP A 68 1.67 -1.26 -11.82
C TRP A 68 1.10 -1.76 -13.13
N TYR A 69 0.46 -2.92 -13.10
CA TYR A 69 -0.25 -3.53 -14.22
C TYR A 69 -1.73 -3.62 -13.91
N ALA A 70 -2.59 -3.30 -14.89
CA ALA A 70 -4.03 -3.36 -14.80
C ALA A 70 -4.63 -4.27 -15.87
N GLY A 71 -5.82 -4.83 -15.60
CA GLY A 71 -6.53 -5.69 -16.55
C GLY A 71 -5.77 -6.96 -16.93
N VAL A 72 -4.88 -7.43 -16.07
CA VAL A 72 -3.99 -8.57 -16.34
C VAL A 72 -4.80 -9.83 -16.56
N GLN A 73 -4.58 -10.49 -17.70
CA GLN A 73 -5.14 -11.81 -17.98
C GLN A 73 -4.11 -12.91 -17.70
N GLU A 74 -4.58 -14.15 -17.54
CA GLU A 74 -3.70 -15.30 -17.33
C GLU A 74 -2.66 -15.45 -18.45
N SER A 75 -3.04 -15.16 -19.69
CA SER A 75 -2.14 -15.16 -20.85
C SER A 75 -0.99 -14.15 -20.77
N ASP A 76 -1.16 -13.08 -19.99
CA ASP A 76 -0.15 -12.04 -19.85
C ASP A 76 0.95 -12.41 -18.85
N LEU A 77 0.67 -13.36 -17.97
CA LEU A 77 1.57 -13.70 -16.86
C LEU A 77 2.94 -14.17 -17.33
N GLN A 78 2.99 -14.92 -18.45
CA GLN A 78 4.25 -15.39 -19.01
C GLN A 78 5.09 -14.21 -19.53
N GLU A 79 4.48 -13.25 -20.18
CA GLU A 79 5.16 -12.05 -20.65
C GLU A 79 5.65 -11.17 -19.48
N ILE A 80 4.80 -10.95 -18.48
CA ILE A 80 5.19 -10.21 -17.25
C ILE A 80 6.37 -10.92 -16.56
N LEU A 81 6.31 -12.24 -16.46
CA LEU A 81 7.38 -13.03 -15.85
C LEU A 81 8.70 -12.88 -16.60
N THR A 82 8.70 -13.17 -17.91
CA THR A 82 9.93 -13.24 -18.69
C THR A 82 10.51 -11.87 -19.01
N SER A 83 9.67 -10.92 -19.41
CA SER A 83 10.12 -9.58 -19.78
C SER A 83 10.47 -8.76 -18.54
N HIS A 84 9.54 -8.64 -17.56
CA HIS A 84 9.76 -7.73 -16.45
C HIS A 84 10.39 -8.41 -15.23
N ILE A 85 9.75 -9.45 -14.69
CA ILE A 85 10.20 -10.03 -13.41
C ILE A 85 11.61 -10.63 -13.52
N ILE A 86 11.94 -11.26 -14.66
CA ILE A 86 13.26 -11.84 -14.91
C ILE A 86 14.15 -10.88 -15.68
N GLY A 87 13.65 -10.32 -16.77
CA GLY A 87 14.44 -9.52 -17.71
C GLY A 87 14.62 -8.04 -17.31
N GLY A 88 13.76 -7.49 -16.46
CA GLY A 88 13.87 -6.09 -16.02
C GLY A 88 13.18 -5.07 -16.92
N TYR A 89 12.49 -5.51 -17.96
CA TYR A 89 11.83 -4.65 -18.94
C TYR A 89 10.31 -4.68 -18.75
N PRO A 90 9.68 -3.62 -18.23
CA PRO A 90 8.24 -3.54 -18.06
C PRO A 90 7.44 -3.84 -19.34
N VAL A 91 6.26 -4.47 -19.15
CA VAL A 91 5.30 -4.71 -20.24
C VAL A 91 4.43 -3.46 -20.41
N GLU A 92 4.82 -2.57 -21.29
CA GLU A 92 4.21 -1.23 -21.43
C GLU A 92 2.71 -1.27 -21.75
N ARG A 93 2.22 -2.24 -22.53
CA ARG A 93 0.80 -2.35 -22.90
C ARG A 93 -0.12 -2.60 -21.70
N LEU A 94 0.39 -3.15 -20.60
CA LEU A 94 -0.37 -3.46 -19.38
C LEU A 94 -0.16 -2.42 -18.28
N ARG A 95 0.75 -1.46 -18.52
CA ARG A 95 1.15 -0.50 -17.52
C ARG A 95 -0.02 0.39 -17.10
N TYR A 96 -0.28 0.40 -15.82
CA TYR A 96 -1.30 1.25 -15.23
C TYR A 96 -0.70 2.59 -14.79
N ALA A 97 -1.21 3.66 -15.35
CA ALA A 97 -0.84 5.03 -15.03
C ALA A 97 -2.11 5.83 -14.69
N PRO A 98 -2.56 5.82 -13.43
CA PRO A 98 -3.75 6.56 -13.03
C PRO A 98 -3.51 8.07 -13.15
N ALA A 99 -4.55 8.82 -13.50
CA ALA A 99 -4.49 10.28 -13.57
C ALA A 99 -4.27 10.92 -12.18
N VAL A 100 -4.69 10.22 -11.12
CA VAL A 100 -4.60 10.67 -9.73
C VAL A 100 -3.88 9.61 -8.90
N ARG A 101 -2.98 10.03 -8.01
CA ARG A 101 -2.32 9.12 -7.07
C ARG A 101 -3.28 8.71 -5.95
N GLY A 102 -3.10 7.49 -5.46
CA GLY A 102 -3.85 6.94 -4.33
C GLY A 102 -4.96 5.99 -4.76
N ALA A 103 -6.00 5.89 -3.95
CA ALA A 103 -7.14 5.02 -4.25
C ALA A 103 -7.90 5.54 -5.48
N ASN A 104 -8.11 4.66 -6.48
CA ASN A 104 -8.72 5.03 -7.75
C ASN A 104 -9.69 3.92 -8.20
N LYS A 105 -10.89 3.93 -7.61
CA LYS A 105 -11.97 2.98 -7.94
C LYS A 105 -12.88 3.57 -9.00
N ILE A 106 -13.32 2.77 -9.96
CA ILE A 106 -14.28 3.20 -11.00
C ILE A 106 -15.68 3.37 -10.41
N ASP A 107 -16.12 2.47 -9.51
CA ASP A 107 -17.49 2.43 -8.98
C ASP A 107 -17.60 2.85 -7.52
N GLY A 108 -16.71 3.66 -7.01
CA GLY A 108 -16.75 4.14 -5.64
C GLY A 108 -16.43 5.62 -5.57
N GLU A 109 -17.07 6.33 -4.66
CA GLU A 109 -16.57 7.63 -4.27
C GLU A 109 -15.09 7.49 -3.98
N ALA A 110 -14.25 8.20 -4.72
CA ALA A 110 -12.83 8.25 -4.47
C ALA A 110 -12.66 8.61 -2.99
N LYS A 111 -12.26 7.63 -2.17
CA LYS A 111 -11.78 8.01 -0.85
C LYS A 111 -10.67 9.02 -1.12
N PRO A 112 -10.69 10.17 -0.49
CA PRO A 112 -9.64 11.15 -0.67
C PRO A 112 -8.30 10.38 -0.50
N GLY A 113 -7.43 10.52 -1.48
CA GLY A 113 -6.06 10.01 -1.41
C GLY A 113 -5.38 10.48 -0.12
N PRO A 114 -4.16 10.02 0.19
CA PRO A 114 -3.44 10.52 1.35
C PRO A 114 -3.56 12.04 1.31
N VAL A 115 -4.21 12.57 2.32
CA VAL A 115 -4.37 14.02 2.48
C VAL A 115 -2.95 14.55 2.45
N GLU A 116 -2.57 15.26 1.37
CA GLU A 116 -1.40 16.13 1.45
C GLU A 116 -1.58 16.90 2.77
N PRO A 117 -0.53 17.04 3.59
CA PRO A 117 -0.66 17.75 4.85
C PRO A 117 -1.38 19.03 4.55
N ALA A 118 -2.58 19.17 5.10
CA ALA A 118 -3.50 20.22 4.72
C ALA A 118 -2.81 21.57 4.99
N THR A 119 -2.28 22.18 3.96
CA THR A 119 -1.85 23.59 3.97
C THR A 119 -3.06 24.53 3.92
N ALA A 120 -4.29 23.96 3.80
CA ALA A 120 -5.50 24.73 3.94
C ALA A 120 -5.65 25.15 5.42
N PRO A 121 -5.94 26.41 5.70
CA PRO A 121 -6.30 26.83 7.05
C PRO A 121 -7.50 25.99 7.46
N LEU A 122 -7.32 25.15 8.48
CA LEU A 122 -8.40 24.42 9.10
C LEU A 122 -9.40 25.46 9.59
N GLY A 123 -10.52 25.59 8.91
CA GLY A 123 -11.63 26.47 9.30
C GLY A 123 -12.35 25.93 10.54
N GLY A 124 -11.61 25.60 11.57
CA GLY A 124 -12.08 25.05 12.81
C GLY A 124 -11.43 25.71 14.02
N GLU A 125 -12.07 25.58 15.16
CA GLU A 125 -11.54 26.04 16.44
C GLU A 125 -10.36 25.13 16.85
N TRP A 126 -9.20 25.73 17.14
CA TRP A 126 -8.04 25.00 17.65
C TRP A 126 -8.33 24.38 19.00
N LYS A 127 -8.15 23.07 19.14
CA LYS A 127 -8.34 22.34 20.38
C LYS A 127 -7.01 21.86 20.93
N ARG A 128 -6.84 22.07 22.22
CA ARG A 128 -5.67 21.57 22.93
C ARG A 128 -5.83 20.05 23.10
N VAL A 129 -4.90 19.28 22.57
CA VAL A 129 -4.84 17.82 22.74
C VAL A 129 -4.15 17.45 24.06
N CYS A 130 -2.95 17.99 24.27
CA CYS A 130 -2.12 17.72 25.46
C CYS A 130 -1.11 18.86 25.66
N ARG A 131 -0.32 18.75 26.71
CA ARG A 131 0.90 19.55 26.88
C ARG A 131 2.07 18.82 26.21
N SER A 132 3.06 19.56 25.73
CA SER A 132 4.23 18.99 25.04
C SER A 132 5.07 18.07 25.95
N ASP A 133 5.05 18.33 27.26
CA ASP A 133 5.76 17.53 28.28
C ASP A 133 5.03 16.25 28.71
N GLU A 134 3.80 16.03 28.22
CA GLU A 134 3.02 14.82 28.49
C GLU A 134 3.38 13.63 27.57
N VAL A 135 4.12 13.89 26.49
CA VAL A 135 4.62 12.86 25.57
C VAL A 135 6.15 12.82 25.67
N PRO A 136 6.74 11.74 26.20
CA PRO A 136 8.19 11.62 26.33
C PRO A 136 8.88 11.76 24.96
N ALA A 137 10.09 12.33 24.96
CA ALA A 137 10.92 12.36 23.75
C ALA A 137 11.18 10.93 23.24
N ASN A 138 11.05 10.73 21.93
CA ASN A 138 11.09 9.42 21.27
C ASN A 138 10.03 8.45 21.81
N GLY A 139 8.85 8.98 22.15
CA GLY A 139 7.72 8.21 22.63
C GLY A 139 6.42 8.59 21.93
N MET A 140 5.38 7.84 22.24
CA MET A 140 4.04 8.10 21.72
C MET A 140 2.98 7.91 22.80
N LYS A 141 1.86 8.62 22.66
CA LYS A 141 0.74 8.53 23.59
C LYS A 141 -0.58 8.89 22.91
N GLU A 142 -1.60 8.12 23.20
CA GLU A 142 -2.97 8.35 22.72
C GLU A 142 -3.72 9.34 23.63
N PHE A 143 -4.51 10.22 22.98
CA PHE A 143 -5.39 11.18 23.61
C PHE A 143 -6.76 11.17 22.94
N ALA A 144 -7.82 11.37 23.71
CA ALA A 144 -9.17 11.52 23.18
C ALA A 144 -9.51 13.01 23.03
N VAL A 145 -9.92 13.42 21.85
CA VAL A 145 -10.37 14.79 21.53
C VAL A 145 -11.72 14.70 20.84
N ASP A 146 -12.77 15.20 21.49
CA ASP A 146 -14.15 15.19 20.96
C ASP A 146 -14.62 13.82 20.44
N GLY A 147 -14.28 12.74 21.14
CA GLY A 147 -14.64 11.39 20.76
C GLY A 147 -13.76 10.78 19.65
N THR A 148 -12.73 11.50 19.21
CA THR A 148 -11.73 10.98 18.27
C THR A 148 -10.43 10.66 19.00
N SER A 149 -9.90 9.45 18.81
CA SER A 149 -8.61 9.05 19.34
C SER A 149 -7.49 9.57 18.45
N VAL A 150 -6.58 10.36 19.04
CA VAL A 150 -5.42 10.97 18.40
C VAL A 150 -4.15 10.43 19.04
N LEU A 151 -3.26 9.86 18.23
CA LEU A 151 -1.92 9.45 18.67
C LEU A 151 -0.96 10.61 18.46
N ILE A 152 -0.30 11.04 19.53
CA ILE A 152 0.80 12.00 19.47
C ILE A 152 2.13 11.24 19.55
N VAL A 153 2.99 11.47 18.57
CA VAL A 153 4.33 10.88 18.49
C VAL A 153 5.35 12.01 18.64
N HIS A 154 6.27 11.84 19.58
CA HIS A 154 7.37 12.79 19.82
C HIS A 154 8.67 12.18 19.28
N THR A 155 9.15 12.65 18.14
CA THR A 155 10.37 12.14 17.47
C THR A 155 11.67 12.64 18.10
N GLY A 156 11.60 13.39 19.19
CA GLY A 156 12.74 14.11 19.77
C GLY A 156 12.91 15.53 19.22
N GLU A 157 12.55 15.76 17.95
CA GLU A 157 12.62 17.08 17.30
C GLU A 157 11.25 17.71 17.10
N ALA A 158 10.21 16.91 16.88
CA ALA A 158 8.86 17.36 16.56
C ALA A 158 7.79 16.52 17.25
N LEU A 159 6.63 17.15 17.47
CA LEU A 159 5.39 16.46 17.83
C LEU A 159 4.55 16.28 16.58
N LEU A 160 4.18 15.05 16.29
CA LEU A 160 3.35 14.67 15.14
C LEU A 160 2.04 14.09 15.66
N ALA A 161 0.94 14.36 14.98
CA ALA A 161 -0.38 13.88 15.34
C ALA A 161 -0.95 12.97 14.25
N TYR A 162 -1.45 11.81 14.66
CA TYR A 162 -2.06 10.82 13.78
C TYR A 162 -3.41 10.37 14.34
N GLN A 163 -4.23 9.76 13.49
CA GLN A 163 -5.36 8.97 13.97
C GLN A 163 -4.81 7.75 14.73
N ALA A 164 -5.33 7.50 15.94
CA ALA A 164 -4.77 6.46 16.81
C ALA A 164 -5.04 5.02 16.36
N MET A 165 -5.96 4.83 15.42
CA MET A 165 -6.33 3.51 14.90
C MET A 165 -5.72 3.27 13.52
N CYS A 166 -5.16 2.07 13.32
CA CYS A 166 -4.71 1.65 12.00
C CYS A 166 -5.90 1.57 11.03
N PRO A 167 -5.85 2.27 9.87
CA PRO A 167 -6.97 2.26 8.92
C PRO A 167 -7.17 0.92 8.22
N HIS A 168 -6.19 -0.01 8.30
CA HIS A 168 -6.25 -1.31 7.63
C HIS A 168 -6.87 -2.41 8.50
N GLU A 169 -6.57 -2.42 9.80
CA GLU A 169 -6.90 -3.55 10.69
C GLU A 169 -7.64 -3.11 11.96
N ALA A 170 -7.98 -1.83 12.10
CA ALA A 170 -8.60 -1.27 13.30
C ALA A 170 -7.83 -1.62 14.60
N PHE A 171 -6.50 -1.68 14.50
CA PHE A 171 -5.61 -1.95 15.63
C PHE A 171 -5.08 -0.65 16.21
N PRO A 172 -5.01 -0.48 17.55
CA PRO A 172 -4.46 0.70 18.18
C PRO A 172 -2.98 0.87 17.85
N LEU A 173 -2.61 2.01 17.27
CA LEU A 173 -1.22 2.27 16.86
C LEU A 173 -0.28 2.48 18.06
N GLU A 174 -0.81 2.86 19.24
CA GLU A 174 0.00 3.00 20.46
C GLU A 174 0.57 1.66 20.96
N ALA A 175 -0.01 0.52 20.52
CA ALA A 175 0.53 -0.81 20.82
C ALA A 175 1.73 -1.20 19.96
N GLY A 176 2.10 -0.37 18.99
CA GLY A 176 3.28 -0.53 18.14
C GLY A 176 4.57 -0.10 18.83
N LEU A 177 5.68 -0.32 18.13
CA LEU A 177 6.99 0.20 18.52
C LEU A 177 7.33 1.42 17.68
N HIS A 178 7.91 2.42 18.30
CA HIS A 178 8.45 3.61 17.66
C HIS A 178 9.97 3.61 17.85
N ASP A 179 10.71 3.54 16.77
CA ASP A 179 12.17 3.42 16.74
C ASP A 179 12.91 4.69 16.25
N GLY A 180 12.20 5.81 16.18
CA GLY A 180 12.70 7.12 15.77
C GLY A 180 12.43 7.49 14.33
#